data_b1e4a71e6b3c85bebd4c8c9527d226b3
#
_entry.id   b1e4a71e6b3c85bebd4c8c9527d226b3
#
_cell.length_a   1.000
_cell.length_b   1.000
_cell.length_c   1.000
_cell.angle_alpha   90.00
_cell.angle_beta   90.00
_cell.angle_gamma   90.00
#
_symmetry.space_group_name_H-M   'P 1'
#
loop_
_entity.id
_entity.type
_entity.pdbx_description
1 polymer ?
#
loop_
_entity_poly.entity_id
_entity_poly.type
_entity_poly.pdbx_seq_one_letter_code
_entity_poly.pdbx_strand_id
1 'polypeptide(L)'
;MNQTEKLRVLLPHWIEHNLGHGEECRKWSAIAREEGREKIAGHIDDAVKAIIKVNELLEMALREAGGHEHGGECGHHHHHEH
;
A
#
# COMPACT_ATOMS: atom_id res chain seq x y z
N MET A 1 12.98 -18.97 12.79
CA MET A 1 12.95 -17.86 11.82
C MET A 1 13.60 -16.65 12.44
N ASN A 2 14.59 -16.07 11.77
CA ASN A 2 15.22 -14.87 12.33
C ASN A 2 14.37 -13.64 12.03
N GLN A 3 14.79 -12.50 12.57
CA GLN A 3 13.97 -11.30 12.47
C GLN A 3 13.83 -10.81 11.03
N THR A 4 14.89 -10.95 10.25
CA THR A 4 14.81 -10.51 8.85
C THR A 4 13.83 -11.37 8.07
N GLU A 5 13.81 -12.67 8.35
CA GLU A 5 12.86 -13.55 7.70
C GLU A 5 11.43 -13.20 8.07
N LYS A 6 11.22 -12.81 9.32
CA LYS A 6 9.88 -12.37 9.74
C LYS A 6 9.46 -11.14 8.97
N LEU A 7 10.40 -10.21 8.73
CA LEU A 7 10.06 -9.01 7.98
C LEU A 7 9.64 -9.33 6.55
N ARG A 8 10.23 -10.37 5.94
CA ARG A 8 9.81 -10.77 4.60
C ARG A 8 8.36 -11.22 4.55
N VAL A 9 7.82 -11.65 5.67
CA VAL A 9 6.42 -12.03 5.76
C VAL A 9 5.55 -10.84 6.14
N LEU A 10 6.01 -10.05 7.09
CA LEU A 10 5.23 -8.94 7.62
C LEU A 10 5.10 -7.79 6.64
N LEU A 11 6.19 -7.45 5.94
CA LEU A 11 6.18 -6.28 5.05
C LEU A 11 5.15 -6.41 3.93
N PRO A 12 5.07 -7.54 3.21
CA PRO A 12 4.02 -7.66 2.19
C PRO A 12 2.63 -7.58 2.78
N HIS A 13 2.46 -8.12 3.99
CA HIS A 13 1.17 -8.07 4.65
C HIS A 13 0.77 -6.62 4.95
N TRP A 14 1.71 -5.84 5.48
CA TRP A 14 1.44 -4.43 5.77
C TRP A 14 1.14 -3.64 4.50
N ILE A 15 1.89 -3.91 3.43
CA ILE A 15 1.68 -3.22 2.17
C ILE A 15 0.29 -3.48 1.64
N GLU A 16 -0.13 -4.73 1.66
CA GLU A 16 -1.44 -5.09 1.18
C GLU A 16 -2.55 -4.50 2.04
N HIS A 17 -2.36 -4.52 3.35
CA HIS A 17 -3.30 -3.93 4.28
C HIS A 17 -3.47 -2.44 3.99
N ASN A 18 -2.35 -1.75 3.75
CA ASN A 18 -2.39 -0.32 3.44
C ASN A 18 -3.08 -0.04 2.12
N LEU A 19 -2.93 -0.93 1.13
CA LEU A 19 -3.63 -0.75 -0.14
C LEU A 19 -5.14 -0.82 0.07
N GLY A 20 -5.60 -1.73 0.93
CA GLY A 20 -7.02 -1.81 1.23
C GLY A 20 -7.53 -0.55 1.88
N HIS A 21 -6.76 0.00 2.82
CA HIS A 21 -7.14 1.26 3.46
C HIS A 21 -7.17 2.39 2.44
N GLY A 22 -6.21 2.41 1.51
CA GLY A 22 -6.18 3.44 0.49
C GLY A 22 -7.41 3.41 -0.38
N GLU A 23 -7.85 2.23 -0.76
CA GLU A 23 -9.05 2.09 -1.59
C GLU A 23 -10.28 2.53 -0.84
N GLU A 24 -10.37 2.17 0.43
CA GLU A 24 -11.51 2.59 1.24
C GLU A 24 -11.52 4.11 1.39
N CYS A 25 -10.36 4.70 1.60
CA CYS A 25 -10.25 6.15 1.70
C CYS A 25 -10.70 6.83 0.41
N ARG A 26 -10.32 6.30 -0.74
CA ARG A 26 -10.73 6.89 -2.02
C ARG A 26 -12.24 6.86 -2.17
N LYS A 27 -12.85 5.76 -1.77
CA LYS A 27 -14.30 5.63 -1.82
C LYS A 27 -14.96 6.72 -0.99
N TRP A 28 -14.49 6.92 0.24
CA TRP A 28 -15.11 7.89 1.12
C TRP A 28 -14.77 9.32 0.72
N SER A 29 -13.61 9.54 0.10
CA SER A 29 -13.30 10.84 -0.45
C SER A 29 -14.31 11.22 -1.53
N ALA A 30 -14.63 10.27 -2.42
CA ALA A 30 -15.61 10.52 -3.46
C ALA A 30 -16.98 10.81 -2.88
N ILE A 31 -17.38 10.06 -1.85
CA ILE A 31 -18.66 10.26 -1.20
C ILE A 31 -18.71 11.64 -0.55
N ALA A 32 -17.64 12.02 0.13
CA ALA A 32 -17.57 13.33 0.77
C ALA A 32 -17.71 14.44 -0.26
N ARG A 33 -17.06 14.26 -1.42
CA ARG A 33 -17.11 15.28 -2.48
C ARG A 33 -18.51 15.40 -3.04
N GLU A 34 -19.21 14.26 -3.18
CA GLU A 34 -20.60 14.29 -3.64
C GLU A 34 -21.51 15.02 -2.66
N GLU A 35 -21.16 14.96 -1.37
CA GLU A 35 -21.92 15.66 -0.34
C GLU A 35 -21.54 17.14 -0.24
N GLY A 36 -20.67 17.61 -1.12
CA GLY A 36 -20.23 19.00 -1.07
C GLY A 36 -19.17 19.28 -0.02
N ARG A 37 -18.56 18.25 0.53
CA ARG A 37 -17.59 18.39 1.60
C ARG A 37 -16.17 18.33 1.03
N GLU A 38 -15.82 19.37 0.24
CA GLU A 38 -14.55 19.38 -0.46
C GLU A 38 -13.34 19.34 0.46
N LYS A 39 -13.42 20.01 1.61
CA LYS A 39 -12.28 20.01 2.52
C LYS A 39 -12.06 18.64 3.14
N ILE A 40 -13.14 17.97 3.49
CA ILE A 40 -13.02 16.61 4.03
C ILE A 40 -12.42 15.72 2.96
N ALA A 41 -12.95 15.79 1.74
CA ALA A 41 -12.45 14.97 0.64
C ALA A 41 -10.96 15.24 0.38
N GLY A 42 -10.56 16.50 0.42
CA GLY A 42 -9.18 16.87 0.19
C GLY A 42 -8.23 16.29 1.23
N HIS A 43 -8.64 16.32 2.50
CA HIS A 43 -7.81 15.75 3.55
C HIS A 43 -7.70 14.23 3.39
N ILE A 44 -8.79 13.58 2.99
CA ILE A 44 -8.74 12.13 2.76
C ILE A 44 -7.84 11.82 1.57
N ASP A 45 -7.93 12.64 0.50
CA ASP A 45 -7.05 12.46 -0.66
C ASP A 45 -5.59 12.57 -0.25
N ASP A 46 -5.27 13.51 0.63
CA ASP A 46 -3.90 13.66 1.11
C ASP A 46 -3.47 12.43 1.91
N ALA A 47 -4.39 11.86 2.67
CA ALA A 47 -4.10 10.63 3.41
C ALA A 47 -3.79 9.49 2.44
N VAL A 48 -4.52 9.41 1.32
CA VAL A 48 -4.23 8.38 0.31
C VAL A 48 -2.82 8.54 -0.23
N LYS A 49 -2.42 9.79 -0.51
CA LYS A 49 -1.07 10.04 -1.00
C LYS A 49 -0.02 9.60 0.02
N ALA A 50 -0.30 9.83 1.31
CA ALA A 50 0.61 9.41 2.37
C ALA A 50 0.70 7.89 2.44
N ILE A 51 -0.42 7.20 2.26
CA ILE A 51 -0.44 5.74 2.25
C ILE A 51 0.42 5.20 1.11
N ILE A 52 0.30 5.82 -0.07
CA ILE A 52 1.11 5.42 -1.21
C ILE A 52 2.59 5.58 -0.89
N LYS A 53 2.95 6.70 -0.27
CA LYS A 53 4.34 6.94 0.09
C LYS A 53 4.84 5.93 1.13
N VAL A 54 3.99 5.63 2.11
CA VAL A 54 4.34 4.62 3.10
C VAL A 54 4.65 3.29 2.41
N ASN A 55 3.80 2.90 1.46
CA ASN A 55 4.00 1.63 0.78
C ASN A 55 5.26 1.62 -0.07
N GLU A 56 5.61 2.75 -0.69
CA GLU A 56 6.87 2.84 -1.42
C GLU A 56 8.04 2.56 -0.51
N LEU A 57 8.01 3.13 0.70
CA LEU A 57 9.07 2.92 1.66
C LEU A 57 9.11 1.48 2.15
N LEU A 58 7.94 0.90 2.38
CA LEU A 58 7.88 -0.50 2.81
C LEU A 58 8.37 -1.44 1.71
N GLU A 59 8.09 -1.10 0.44
CA GLU A 59 8.61 -1.89 -0.67
C GLU A 59 10.14 -1.84 -0.70
N MET A 60 10.71 -0.67 -0.42
CA MET A 60 12.15 -0.56 -0.36
C MET A 60 12.72 -1.42 0.76
N ALA A 61 12.06 -1.40 1.93
CA ALA A 61 12.48 -2.23 3.05
C ALA A 61 12.39 -3.71 2.69
N LEU A 62 11.34 -4.09 1.97
CA LEU A 62 11.16 -5.48 1.57
C LEU A 62 12.27 -5.93 0.63
N ARG A 63 12.65 -5.08 -0.31
CA ARG A 63 13.77 -5.40 -1.19
C ARG A 63 15.06 -5.59 -0.41
N GLU A 64 15.30 -4.72 0.59
CA GLU A 64 16.49 -4.85 1.41
C GLU A 64 16.45 -6.13 2.24
N ALA A 65 15.27 -6.58 2.61
CA ALA A 65 15.14 -7.83 3.33
C ALA A 65 15.24 -9.05 2.42
N GLY A 66 15.33 -8.84 1.12
CA GLY A 66 15.45 -9.92 0.16
C GLY A 66 14.12 -10.51 -0.29
N GLY A 67 13.04 -9.81 -0.01
CA GLY A 67 11.72 -10.36 -0.27
C GLY A 67 11.36 -10.46 -1.74
N HIS A 68 12.01 -9.66 -2.57
CA HIS A 68 11.71 -9.66 -4.00
C HIS A 68 12.67 -10.45 -4.84
N GLU A 69 13.58 -11.17 -4.21
CA GLU A 69 14.52 -11.94 -4.97
C GLU A 69 13.87 -12.96 -5.85
N HIS A 70 12.79 -13.50 -5.33
CA HIS A 70 12.13 -14.52 -6.06
C HIS A 70 11.22 -13.98 -7.04
N GLY A 71 10.82 -12.80 -6.77
CA GLY A 71 9.87 -12.22 -7.57
C GLY A 71 10.36 -12.06 -8.92
N GLY A 72 11.55 -12.10 -8.99
CA GLY A 72 11.97 -11.97 -10.27
C GLY A 72 11.00 -12.60 -11.11
N GLU A 73 10.30 -13.11 -10.76
CA GLU A 73 9.43 -13.55 -11.55
C GLU A 73 8.20 -12.97 -11.51
N CYS A 74 8.41 -12.72 -11.32
CA CYS A 74 7.52 -12.05 -11.38
C CYS A 74 6.79 -11.64 -11.67
N GLY A 75 6.71 -11.81 -11.79
CA GLY A 75 5.89 -11.19 -12.02
C GLY A 75 4.98 -10.86 -11.95
N HIS A 76 4.91 -11.17 -11.94
CA HIS A 76 4.19 -10.53 -11.99
C HIS A 76 3.34 -10.13 -11.81
N HIS A 77 3.23 -10.65 -11.81
CA HIS A 77 2.61 -9.99 -11.81
C HIS A 77 1.79 -9.55 -11.57
N HIS A 78 1.75 -10.22 -11.51
CA HIS A 78 1.16 -9.49 -11.43
C HIS A 78 0.42 -9.12 -11.20
N HIS A 79 0.35 -9.72 -11.06
CA HIS A 79 -0.17 -9.07 -10.97
C HIS A 79 -0.90 -8.76 -10.70
N HIS A 80 -1.06 -9.31 -10.58
CA HIS A 80 -1.61 -8.73 -10.48
C HIS A 80 -2.37 -8.56 -10.31
N GLU A 81 -2.52 -9.02 -10.22
CA GLU A 81 -3.08 -8.64 -10.26
C GLU A 81 -3.61 -8.35 -10.09
N HIS A 82 -3.36 -9.14 -10.05
CA HIS A 82 -3.56 -8.59 -10.10
C HIS A 82 -3.92 -8.29 -10.29
#